data_3774a934689a95c73af1ff73180ebaf3
#
_entry.id   3774a934689a95c73af1ff73180ebaf3
#
_cell.length_a   1.000
_cell.length_b   1.000
_cell.length_c   1.000
_cell.angle_alpha   90.00
_cell.angle_beta   90.00
_cell.angle_gamma   90.00
#
_symmetry.space_group_name_H-M   'P 1'
#
loop_
_entity.id
_entity.type
_entity.pdbx_description
1 polymer ?
#
loop_
_entity_poly.entity_id
_entity_poly.type
_entity_poly.pdbx_seq_one_letter_code
_entity_poly.pdbx_strand_id
1 'polypeptide(L)'
;LFPKEKYSREVRWLFAALAGFMPQAIFMGTYVNTDSLALLAAAMILYAWASYLREDWTWKNCILLAVGMAVCALSYYNAYGWILCSFFFFCFTVLLCREEAFSQRVRFLFSRGAVIAAVTLVLCGWWFIRNAVLYNGDFLGRKSCAECAEKYAQNDYRPSLYPTPAKLGWNWKDIILYQDPGWYHNWILTVCVSFIGTFGQMEIYMPYTVSKLYMLFFAVGIISVFFVKETFDLRKKMYVAQRKAVGNDRWKIKTKVISREWNKEGIFHLMMVFLIMIPVFLFLYYVYYSDNQPQGRYLMPALYPLMYFVTLGWNNILTKTVKNEKVRSLIYRVLTVLLVISPFVCWAFLILP
;
A
#
# COMPACT_ATOMS: atom_id res chain seq x y z
N LEU A 1 -5.28 9.49 8.13
CA LEU A 1 -5.86 9.04 6.86
C LEU A 1 -7.36 9.35 6.78
N PHE A 2 -8.09 9.13 7.85
CA PHE A 2 -9.52 9.41 7.94
C PHE A 2 -9.74 10.58 8.91
N PRO A 3 -9.84 11.84 8.43
CA PRO A 3 -10.02 13.01 9.27
C PRO A 3 -11.26 12.90 10.15
N LYS A 4 -11.16 13.36 11.40
CA LYS A 4 -12.24 13.26 12.42
C LYS A 4 -13.50 14.01 11.98
N GLU A 5 -13.31 15.06 11.23
CA GLU A 5 -14.37 15.95 10.74
C GLU A 5 -15.22 15.30 9.63
N LYS A 6 -14.64 14.32 8.91
CA LYS A 6 -15.28 13.67 7.75
C LYS A 6 -15.69 12.22 8.03
N TYR A 7 -15.00 11.53 8.95
CA TYR A 7 -15.18 10.11 9.20
C TYR A 7 -15.40 9.82 10.69
N SER A 8 -16.32 8.90 10.99
CA SER A 8 -16.58 8.47 12.35
C SER A 8 -15.38 7.72 12.97
N ARG A 9 -15.38 7.58 14.29
CA ARG A 9 -14.33 6.85 15.01
C ARG A 9 -14.27 5.38 14.59
N GLU A 10 -15.42 4.79 14.32
CA GLU A 10 -15.57 3.39 13.92
C GLU A 10 -14.95 3.09 12.55
N VAL A 11 -15.03 4.00 11.58
CA VAL A 11 -14.34 3.88 10.29
C VAL A 11 -12.82 3.81 10.49
N ARG A 12 -12.28 4.60 11.41
CA ARG A 12 -10.84 4.58 11.74
C ARG A 12 -10.45 3.28 12.44
N TRP A 13 -11.32 2.74 13.28
CA TRP A 13 -11.10 1.42 13.90
C TRP A 13 -11.14 0.30 12.86
N LEU A 14 -12.09 0.35 11.91
CA LEU A 14 -12.15 -0.61 10.82
C LEU A 14 -10.84 -0.62 10.01
N PHE A 15 -10.33 0.57 9.65
CA PHE A 15 -9.04 0.65 8.96
C PHE A 15 -7.90 0.09 9.81
N ALA A 16 -7.83 0.45 11.08
CA ALA A 16 -6.80 -0.05 12.00
C ALA A 16 -6.85 -1.57 12.16
N ALA A 17 -8.06 -2.14 12.23
CA ALA A 17 -8.24 -3.59 12.29
C ALA A 17 -7.79 -4.28 10.99
N LEU A 18 -8.20 -3.78 9.83
CA LEU A 18 -7.80 -4.31 8.53
C LEU A 18 -6.29 -4.23 8.30
N ALA A 19 -5.67 -3.13 8.70
CA ALA A 19 -4.24 -2.88 8.49
C ALA A 19 -3.34 -3.59 9.53
N GLY A 20 -3.80 -3.70 10.78
CA GLY A 20 -2.99 -4.21 11.89
C GLY A 20 -3.27 -5.66 12.28
N PHE A 21 -4.45 -6.19 11.92
CA PHE A 21 -4.86 -7.55 12.29
C PHE A 21 -5.07 -8.47 11.09
N MET A 22 -4.42 -8.17 9.95
CA MET A 22 -4.34 -9.13 8.85
C MET A 22 -3.56 -10.37 9.33
N PRO A 23 -4.14 -11.59 9.26
CA PRO A 23 -3.48 -12.78 9.81
C PRO A 23 -2.07 -13.01 9.25
N GLN A 24 -1.87 -12.83 7.93
CA GLN A 24 -0.56 -12.97 7.29
C GLN A 24 0.45 -11.92 7.79
N ALA A 25 0.02 -10.67 8.01
CA ALA A 25 0.89 -9.61 8.51
C ALA A 25 1.35 -9.89 9.95
N ILE A 26 0.45 -10.39 10.80
CA ILE A 26 0.80 -10.82 12.16
C ILE A 26 1.77 -11.99 12.12
N PHE A 27 1.50 -13.02 11.31
CA PHE A 27 2.39 -14.17 11.17
C PHE A 27 3.80 -13.76 10.72
N MET A 28 3.92 -12.85 9.75
CA MET A 28 5.22 -12.33 9.33
C MET A 28 5.98 -11.63 10.47
N GLY A 29 5.29 -11.10 11.47
CA GLY A 29 5.90 -10.52 12.67
C GLY A 29 6.41 -11.56 13.69
N THR A 30 6.08 -12.86 13.53
CA THR A 30 6.45 -13.91 14.49
C THR A 30 7.79 -14.59 14.20
N TYR A 31 8.38 -14.36 13.05
CA TYR A 31 9.67 -14.93 12.67
C TYR A 31 10.61 -13.88 12.08
N VAL A 32 11.92 -14.17 12.09
CA VAL A 32 12.93 -13.23 11.59
C VAL A 32 12.85 -13.13 10.08
N ASN A 33 12.37 -11.97 9.59
CA ASN A 33 12.32 -11.64 8.17
C ASN A 33 12.37 -10.12 7.95
N THR A 34 12.60 -9.70 6.73
CA THR A 34 12.64 -8.28 6.34
C THR A 34 11.27 -7.69 6.03
N ASP A 35 10.24 -8.52 5.84
CA ASP A 35 8.90 -8.10 5.45
C ASP A 35 8.21 -7.32 6.57
N SER A 36 8.36 -7.74 7.83
CA SER A 36 7.80 -7.03 8.99
C SER A 36 8.41 -5.64 9.15
N LEU A 37 9.71 -5.49 8.87
CA LEU A 37 10.39 -4.19 8.88
C LEU A 37 9.89 -3.31 7.71
N ALA A 38 9.63 -3.90 6.55
CA ALA A 38 9.05 -3.20 5.41
C ALA A 38 7.63 -2.68 5.70
N LEU A 39 6.81 -3.46 6.43
CA LEU A 39 5.50 -2.99 6.89
C LEU A 39 5.62 -1.82 7.87
N LEU A 40 6.55 -1.89 8.83
CA LEU A 40 6.81 -0.76 9.74
C LEU A 40 7.21 0.50 8.96
N ALA A 41 8.14 0.37 8.01
CA ALA A 41 8.58 1.48 7.16
C ALA A 41 7.42 2.08 6.36
N ALA A 42 6.58 1.25 5.75
CA ALA A 42 5.39 1.67 5.03
C ALA A 42 4.40 2.43 5.95
N ALA A 43 4.19 1.97 7.19
CA ALA A 43 3.36 2.66 8.17
C ALA A 43 3.93 4.03 8.56
N MET A 44 5.25 4.13 8.75
CA MET A 44 5.93 5.40 9.07
C MET A 44 5.80 6.41 7.92
N ILE A 45 6.04 5.98 6.69
CA ILE A 45 5.90 6.81 5.48
C ILE A 45 4.45 7.27 5.35
N LEU A 46 3.48 6.36 5.47
CA LEU A 46 2.07 6.68 5.38
C LEU A 46 1.62 7.64 6.47
N TYR A 47 2.16 7.51 7.68
CA TYR A 47 1.91 8.45 8.75
C TYR A 47 2.49 9.85 8.46
N ALA A 48 3.69 9.94 7.86
CA ALA A 48 4.26 11.21 7.41
C ALA A 48 3.37 11.88 6.33
N TRP A 49 2.87 11.11 5.35
CA TRP A 49 1.94 11.62 4.34
C TRP A 49 0.61 12.11 4.95
N ALA A 50 0.04 11.32 5.88
CA ALA A 50 -1.18 11.70 6.59
C ALA A 50 -1.00 12.97 7.43
N SER A 51 0.18 13.14 8.04
CA SER A 51 0.53 14.34 8.79
C SER A 51 0.69 15.55 7.86
N TYR A 52 1.32 15.37 6.69
CA TYR A 52 1.39 16.42 5.67
C TYR A 52 -0.02 16.89 5.23
N LEU A 53 -0.95 15.99 4.99
CA LEU A 53 -2.30 16.35 4.56
C LEU A 53 -3.02 17.27 5.57
N ARG A 54 -2.62 17.24 6.85
CA ARG A 54 -3.18 18.06 7.94
C ARG A 54 -2.37 19.31 8.24
N GLU A 55 -1.04 19.22 8.27
CA GLU A 55 -0.15 20.21 8.86
C GLU A 55 0.93 20.76 7.90
N ASP A 56 0.87 20.39 6.61
CA ASP A 56 1.90 20.66 5.60
C ASP A 56 3.24 19.93 5.88
N TRP A 57 4.27 20.19 5.04
CA TRP A 57 5.63 19.66 5.18
C TRP A 57 6.44 20.42 6.26
N THR A 58 6.06 20.20 7.51
CA THR A 58 6.85 20.69 8.67
C THR A 58 8.19 19.94 8.74
N TRP A 59 9.17 20.48 9.46
CA TRP A 59 10.44 19.78 9.70
C TRP A 59 10.26 18.42 10.32
N LYS A 60 9.33 18.30 11.27
CA LYS A 60 8.97 17.03 11.91
C LYS A 60 8.48 15.99 10.88
N ASN A 61 7.58 16.40 9.98
CA ASN A 61 7.05 15.51 8.95
C ASN A 61 8.11 15.11 7.93
N CYS A 62 9.03 16.01 7.57
CA CYS A 62 10.16 15.71 6.69
C CYS A 62 11.14 14.70 7.32
N ILE A 63 11.48 14.88 8.61
CA ILE A 63 12.35 13.94 9.34
C ILE A 63 11.68 12.58 9.46
N LEU A 64 10.39 12.52 9.81
CA LEU A 64 9.63 11.29 9.90
C LEU A 64 9.60 10.54 8.56
N LEU A 65 9.37 11.27 7.45
CA LEU A 65 9.44 10.71 6.11
C LEU A 65 10.83 10.14 5.80
N ALA A 66 11.88 10.90 6.11
CA ALA A 66 13.26 10.49 5.88
C ALA A 66 13.64 9.22 6.64
N VAL A 67 13.25 9.13 7.92
CA VAL A 67 13.47 7.92 8.73
C VAL A 67 12.70 6.74 8.17
N GLY A 68 11.42 6.92 7.81
CA GLY A 68 10.63 5.89 7.17
C GLY A 68 11.24 5.39 5.86
N MET A 69 11.74 6.31 5.01
CA MET A 69 12.43 5.95 3.75
C MET A 69 13.75 5.20 4.02
N ALA A 70 14.52 5.58 5.03
CA ALA A 70 15.75 4.89 5.41
C ALA A 70 15.49 3.46 5.90
N VAL A 71 14.49 3.29 6.77
CA VAL A 71 14.07 1.94 7.24
C VAL A 71 13.56 1.11 6.05
N CYS A 72 12.81 1.70 5.13
CA CYS A 72 12.35 1.03 3.91
C CYS A 72 13.53 0.58 3.03
N ALA A 73 14.54 1.45 2.86
CA ALA A 73 15.71 1.15 2.05
C ALA A 73 16.55 -0.02 2.63
N LEU A 74 16.56 -0.17 3.95
CA LEU A 74 17.26 -1.25 4.66
C LEU A 74 16.41 -2.51 4.85
N SER A 75 15.14 -2.51 4.42
CA SER A 75 14.24 -3.65 4.61
C SER A 75 14.17 -4.55 3.38
N TYR A 76 13.16 -4.40 2.58
CA TYR A 76 12.82 -5.32 1.50
C TYR A 76 12.61 -4.61 0.16
N TYR A 77 13.24 -5.09 -0.90
CA TYR A 77 13.20 -4.45 -2.22
C TYR A 77 11.79 -4.24 -2.80
N ASN A 78 10.85 -5.16 -2.51
CA ASN A 78 9.47 -5.00 -2.97
C ASN A 78 8.77 -3.78 -2.36
N ALA A 79 9.27 -3.27 -1.24
CA ALA A 79 8.77 -2.06 -0.59
C ALA A 79 9.35 -0.75 -1.18
N TYR A 80 10.35 -0.80 -2.06
CA TYR A 80 10.99 0.40 -2.62
C TYR A 80 10.03 1.30 -3.40
N GLY A 81 8.88 0.77 -3.81
CA GLY A 81 7.78 1.58 -4.33
C GLY A 81 7.35 2.71 -3.38
N TRP A 82 7.46 2.50 -2.06
CA TRP A 82 7.18 3.53 -1.05
C TRP A 82 8.16 4.70 -1.11
N ILE A 83 9.43 4.44 -1.35
CA ILE A 83 10.46 5.47 -1.52
C ILE A 83 10.18 6.27 -2.80
N LEU A 84 9.95 5.58 -3.91
CA LEU A 84 9.66 6.20 -5.21
C LEU A 84 8.39 7.07 -5.15
N CYS A 85 7.30 6.52 -4.62
CA CYS A 85 6.05 7.26 -4.47
C CYS A 85 6.18 8.43 -3.49
N SER A 86 7.01 8.31 -2.44
CA SER A 86 7.29 9.41 -1.51
C SER A 86 8.01 10.57 -2.18
N PHE A 87 8.98 10.27 -3.04
CA PHE A 87 9.65 11.30 -3.83
C PHE A 87 8.64 12.06 -4.71
N PHE A 88 7.82 11.35 -5.49
CA PHE A 88 6.82 11.99 -6.33
C PHE A 88 5.73 12.70 -5.54
N PHE A 89 5.25 12.12 -4.44
CA PHE A 89 4.26 12.74 -3.57
C PHE A 89 4.78 14.07 -2.99
N PHE A 90 6.01 14.08 -2.48
CA PHE A 90 6.64 15.29 -1.99
C PHE A 90 6.79 16.35 -3.09
N CYS A 91 7.36 15.98 -4.25
CA CYS A 91 7.55 16.90 -5.37
C CYS A 91 6.22 17.48 -5.88
N PHE A 92 5.22 16.65 -6.14
CA PHE A 92 3.93 17.10 -6.67
C PHE A 92 3.17 17.97 -5.68
N THR A 93 3.17 17.60 -4.40
CA THR A 93 2.48 18.39 -3.39
C THR A 93 3.15 19.75 -3.15
N VAL A 94 4.47 19.83 -3.22
CA VAL A 94 5.19 21.11 -3.10
C VAL A 94 5.05 21.97 -4.37
N LEU A 95 5.21 21.40 -5.55
CA LEU A 95 5.23 22.17 -6.79
C LEU A 95 3.83 22.52 -7.30
N LEU A 96 2.83 21.69 -7.05
CA LEU A 96 1.50 21.84 -7.64
C LEU A 96 0.44 22.35 -6.65
N CYS A 97 0.54 21.98 -5.35
CA CYS A 97 -0.53 22.26 -4.38
C CYS A 97 -0.26 23.48 -3.49
N ARG A 98 0.92 24.09 -3.55
CA ARG A 98 1.22 25.31 -2.79
C ARG A 98 0.83 26.55 -3.59
N GLU A 99 0.37 27.60 -2.88
CA GLU A 99 -0.12 28.84 -3.49
C GLU A 99 0.97 29.88 -3.76
N GLU A 100 2.17 29.70 -3.15
CA GLU A 100 3.27 30.65 -3.26
C GLU A 100 3.83 30.73 -4.70
N ALA A 101 4.60 31.77 -4.99
CA ALA A 101 5.30 31.94 -6.26
C ALA A 101 6.19 30.73 -6.59
N PHE A 102 6.33 30.40 -7.87
CA PHE A 102 7.09 29.21 -8.31
C PHE A 102 8.52 29.17 -7.74
N SER A 103 9.21 30.30 -7.69
CA SER A 103 10.57 30.40 -7.12
C SER A 103 10.61 30.04 -5.62
N GLN A 104 9.59 30.41 -4.86
CA GLN A 104 9.46 30.05 -3.43
C GLN A 104 9.17 28.57 -3.26
N ARG A 105 8.31 27.99 -4.10
CA ARG A 105 8.03 26.54 -4.11
C ARG A 105 9.28 25.72 -4.42
N VAL A 106 10.07 26.15 -5.41
CA VAL A 106 11.36 25.52 -5.75
C VAL A 106 12.35 25.63 -4.60
N ARG A 107 12.48 26.80 -3.98
CA ARG A 107 13.33 26.98 -2.79
C ARG A 107 12.89 26.07 -1.63
N PHE A 108 11.59 25.97 -1.39
CA PHE A 108 11.03 25.07 -0.37
C PHE A 108 11.33 23.60 -0.69
N LEU A 109 11.13 23.19 -1.95
CA LEU A 109 11.43 21.83 -2.44
C LEU A 109 12.89 21.44 -2.13
N PHE A 110 13.84 22.30 -2.51
CA PHE A 110 15.26 22.01 -2.26
C PHE A 110 15.63 22.05 -0.79
N SER A 111 15.10 23.02 -0.02
CA SER A 111 15.38 23.14 1.41
C SER A 111 14.90 21.91 2.19
N ARG A 112 13.63 21.51 2.01
CA ARG A 112 13.06 20.37 2.73
C ARG A 112 13.53 19.04 2.11
N GLY A 113 13.63 18.97 0.80
CA GLY A 113 14.12 17.80 0.07
C GLY A 113 15.56 17.46 0.40
N ALA A 114 16.44 18.44 0.54
CA ALA A 114 17.82 18.23 0.96
C ALA A 114 17.91 17.60 2.36
N VAL A 115 17.07 18.05 3.30
CA VAL A 115 17.03 17.46 4.65
C VAL A 115 16.50 16.03 4.60
N ILE A 116 15.42 15.78 3.84
CA ILE A 116 14.89 14.41 3.66
C ILE A 116 15.98 13.51 3.08
N ALA A 117 16.65 13.94 2.00
CA ALA A 117 17.72 13.18 1.36
C ALA A 117 18.91 12.95 2.30
N ALA A 118 19.39 14.01 2.96
CA ALA A 118 20.54 13.93 3.87
C ALA A 118 20.28 12.96 5.03
N VAL A 119 19.14 13.09 5.72
CA VAL A 119 18.78 12.19 6.84
C VAL A 119 18.63 10.76 6.35
N THR A 120 17.96 10.54 5.21
CA THR A 120 17.82 9.21 4.62
C THR A 120 19.20 8.59 4.31
N LEU A 121 20.08 9.33 3.63
CA LEU A 121 21.41 8.85 3.24
C LEU A 121 22.31 8.60 4.45
N VAL A 122 22.27 9.44 5.49
CA VAL A 122 23.05 9.21 6.73
C VAL A 122 22.60 7.91 7.40
N LEU A 123 21.29 7.65 7.43
CA LEU A 123 20.76 6.48 8.13
C LEU A 123 20.95 5.16 7.36
N CYS A 124 20.85 5.17 6.02
CA CYS A 124 20.92 3.93 5.24
C CYS A 124 22.08 3.87 4.23
N GLY A 125 22.69 5.00 3.87
CA GLY A 125 23.71 5.07 2.79
C GLY A 125 24.96 4.23 3.08
N TRP A 126 25.37 4.13 4.36
CA TRP A 126 26.50 3.31 4.78
C TRP A 126 26.39 1.84 4.32
N TRP A 127 25.17 1.30 4.30
CA TRP A 127 24.93 -0.09 3.86
C TRP A 127 25.22 -0.26 2.36
N PHE A 128 24.76 0.67 1.54
CA PHE A 128 24.98 0.64 0.10
C PHE A 128 26.45 0.90 -0.27
N ILE A 129 27.12 1.82 0.46
CA ILE A 129 28.56 2.07 0.31
C ILE A 129 29.35 0.82 0.68
N ARG A 130 29.04 0.21 1.84
CA ARG A 130 29.66 -1.04 2.27
C ARG A 130 29.53 -2.13 1.19
N ASN A 131 28.34 -2.33 0.65
CA ASN A 131 28.11 -3.33 -0.38
C ASN A 131 28.89 -3.00 -1.66
N ALA A 132 28.92 -1.76 -2.11
CA ALA A 132 29.68 -1.34 -3.27
C ALA A 132 31.19 -1.63 -3.09
N VAL A 133 31.73 -1.39 -1.90
CA VAL A 133 33.14 -1.67 -1.58
C VAL A 133 33.42 -3.18 -1.52
N LEU A 134 32.56 -3.96 -0.85
CA LEU A 134 32.78 -5.40 -0.66
C LEU A 134 32.49 -6.23 -1.91
N TYR A 135 31.56 -5.78 -2.75
CA TYR A 135 31.04 -6.54 -3.89
C TYR A 135 31.34 -5.87 -5.24
N ASN A 136 32.49 -5.21 -5.38
CA ASN A 136 33.00 -4.65 -6.64
C ASN A 136 31.96 -3.76 -7.37
N GLY A 137 31.33 -2.84 -6.66
CA GLY A 137 30.35 -1.91 -7.21
C GLY A 137 28.90 -2.39 -7.14
N ASP A 138 28.62 -3.61 -6.71
CA ASP A 138 27.27 -4.14 -6.52
C ASP A 138 26.63 -3.60 -5.24
N PHE A 139 26.24 -2.32 -5.26
CA PHE A 139 25.70 -1.61 -4.07
C PHE A 139 24.40 -2.21 -3.53
N LEU A 140 23.62 -2.92 -4.37
CA LEU A 140 22.43 -3.65 -3.92
C LEU A 140 22.72 -5.08 -3.47
N GLY A 141 23.90 -5.63 -3.80
CA GLY A 141 24.27 -7.01 -3.49
C GLY A 141 23.52 -8.07 -4.33
N ARG A 142 22.76 -7.67 -5.33
CA ARG A 142 21.91 -8.59 -6.10
C ARG A 142 22.67 -9.47 -7.05
N LYS A 143 23.68 -8.93 -7.72
CA LYS A 143 24.55 -9.68 -8.63
C LYS A 143 25.34 -10.71 -7.85
N SER A 144 25.96 -10.29 -6.75
CA SER A 144 26.74 -11.16 -5.86
C SER A 144 25.89 -12.25 -5.22
N CYS A 145 24.64 -11.93 -4.87
CA CYS A 145 23.67 -12.91 -4.36
C CYS A 145 23.33 -13.96 -5.43
N ALA A 146 23.07 -13.53 -6.68
CA ALA A 146 22.78 -14.44 -7.80
C ALA A 146 23.99 -15.34 -8.14
N GLU A 147 25.21 -14.80 -8.15
CA GLU A 147 26.43 -15.55 -8.36
C GLU A 147 26.65 -16.59 -7.23
N CYS A 148 26.39 -16.21 -6.00
CA CYS A 148 26.45 -17.12 -4.85
C CYS A 148 25.41 -18.25 -4.95
N ALA A 149 24.17 -17.92 -5.31
CA ALA A 149 23.11 -18.92 -5.55
C ALA A 149 23.52 -19.88 -6.70
N GLU A 150 24.06 -19.37 -7.81
CA GLU A 150 24.53 -20.22 -8.90
C GLU A 150 25.61 -21.18 -8.48
N LYS A 151 26.53 -20.73 -7.62
CA LYS A 151 27.68 -21.54 -7.19
C LYS A 151 27.34 -22.60 -6.14
N TYR A 152 26.45 -22.28 -5.19
CA TYR A 152 26.26 -23.07 -3.97
C TYR A 152 24.89 -23.71 -3.83
N ALA A 153 23.87 -23.30 -4.60
CA ALA A 153 22.56 -23.91 -4.52
C ALA A 153 22.58 -25.34 -5.07
N GLN A 154 21.67 -26.18 -4.58
CA GLN A 154 21.39 -27.48 -5.18
C GLN A 154 20.92 -27.30 -6.62
N ASN A 155 21.12 -28.33 -7.47
CA ASN A 155 20.84 -28.24 -8.91
C ASN A 155 19.44 -27.70 -9.23
N ASP A 156 18.43 -28.18 -8.51
CA ASP A 156 17.03 -27.79 -8.76
C ASP A 156 16.74 -26.31 -8.38
N TYR A 157 17.61 -25.68 -7.63
CA TYR A 157 17.47 -24.28 -7.17
C TYR A 157 18.52 -23.34 -7.79
N ARG A 158 19.40 -23.84 -8.67
CA ARG A 158 20.36 -22.95 -9.36
C ARG A 158 19.63 -22.05 -10.34
N PRO A 159 19.89 -20.72 -10.32
CA PRO A 159 19.23 -19.79 -11.24
C PRO A 159 19.32 -20.17 -12.71
N SER A 160 20.43 -20.78 -13.18
CA SER A 160 20.59 -21.23 -14.57
C SER A 160 19.73 -22.44 -14.92
N LEU A 161 19.51 -23.37 -13.98
CA LEU A 161 18.78 -24.61 -14.18
C LEU A 161 17.31 -24.53 -13.78
N TYR A 162 16.96 -23.62 -12.87
CA TYR A 162 15.61 -23.48 -12.34
C TYR A 162 14.57 -23.23 -13.45
N PRO A 163 13.50 -24.04 -13.53
CA PRO A 163 12.48 -23.93 -14.57
C PRO A 163 11.54 -22.74 -14.28
N THR A 164 11.85 -21.58 -14.87
CA THR A 164 10.95 -20.42 -14.78
C THR A 164 9.89 -20.47 -15.87
N PRO A 165 8.71 -19.83 -15.69
CA PRO A 165 7.70 -19.71 -16.73
C PRO A 165 8.25 -19.16 -18.04
N ALA A 166 9.17 -18.16 -17.97
CA ALA A 166 9.83 -17.62 -19.15
C ALA A 166 10.65 -18.68 -19.93
N LYS A 167 11.40 -19.53 -19.23
CA LYS A 167 12.19 -20.61 -19.85
C LYS A 167 11.30 -21.72 -20.41
N LEU A 168 10.14 -21.99 -19.77
CA LEU A 168 9.17 -22.98 -20.20
C LEU A 168 8.28 -22.48 -21.35
N GLY A 169 8.38 -21.20 -21.74
CA GLY A 169 7.54 -20.60 -22.77
C GLY A 169 6.08 -20.43 -22.36
N TRP A 170 5.80 -20.40 -21.05
CA TRP A 170 4.45 -20.21 -20.53
C TRP A 170 3.94 -18.81 -20.77
N ASN A 171 2.66 -18.69 -21.12
CA ASN A 171 1.94 -17.42 -21.12
C ASN A 171 1.23 -17.20 -19.76
N TRP A 172 0.67 -16.00 -19.55
CA TRP A 172 0.01 -15.65 -18.30
C TRP A 172 -1.22 -16.53 -17.98
N LYS A 173 -1.93 -17.04 -18.99
CA LYS A 173 -3.03 -17.95 -18.79
C LYS A 173 -2.56 -19.27 -18.20
N ASP A 174 -1.44 -19.79 -18.71
CA ASP A 174 -0.83 -21.01 -18.20
C ASP A 174 -0.43 -20.87 -16.73
N ILE A 175 0.18 -19.74 -16.36
CA ILE A 175 0.57 -19.44 -14.97
C ILE A 175 -0.65 -19.34 -14.05
N ILE A 176 -1.65 -18.52 -14.42
CA ILE A 176 -2.82 -18.26 -13.57
C ILE A 176 -3.63 -19.53 -13.29
N LEU A 177 -3.73 -20.41 -14.27
CA LEU A 177 -4.49 -21.66 -14.17
C LEU A 177 -3.66 -22.84 -13.67
N TYR A 178 -2.33 -22.67 -13.59
CA TYR A 178 -1.45 -23.73 -13.13
C TYR A 178 -1.78 -24.14 -11.70
N GLN A 179 -1.80 -25.43 -11.46
CA GLN A 179 -2.02 -26.04 -10.16
C GLN A 179 -0.91 -27.04 -9.89
N ASP A 180 -0.15 -26.80 -8.86
CA ASP A 180 0.84 -27.73 -8.33
C ASP A 180 0.20 -28.57 -7.23
N PRO A 181 0.55 -29.87 -7.11
CA PRO A 181 0.03 -30.74 -6.05
C PRO A 181 0.31 -30.23 -4.63
N GLY A 182 1.40 -29.47 -4.43
CA GLY A 182 1.76 -28.87 -3.17
C GLY A 182 1.01 -27.57 -2.84
N TRP A 183 0.23 -27.03 -3.78
CA TRP A 183 -0.51 -25.80 -3.56
C TRP A 183 -1.94 -26.07 -3.13
N TYR A 184 -2.51 -25.11 -2.41
CA TYR A 184 -3.89 -25.18 -1.95
C TYR A 184 -4.92 -25.24 -3.11
N HIS A 185 -4.63 -24.49 -4.19
CA HIS A 185 -5.48 -24.37 -5.37
C HIS A 185 -4.64 -23.93 -6.59
N ASN A 186 -5.30 -23.45 -7.66
CA ASN A 186 -4.58 -22.83 -8.76
C ASN A 186 -3.78 -21.61 -8.28
N TRP A 187 -2.82 -21.17 -9.10
CA TRP A 187 -1.86 -20.12 -8.76
C TRP A 187 -2.52 -18.86 -8.19
N ILE A 188 -3.53 -18.29 -8.88
CA ILE A 188 -4.16 -17.02 -8.46
C ILE A 188 -4.90 -17.14 -7.12
N LEU A 189 -5.63 -18.23 -6.89
CA LEU A 189 -6.32 -18.44 -5.61
C LEU A 189 -5.33 -18.69 -4.48
N THR A 190 -4.26 -19.41 -4.74
CA THR A 190 -3.19 -19.61 -3.75
C THR A 190 -2.53 -18.28 -3.37
N VAL A 191 -2.27 -17.37 -4.33
CA VAL A 191 -1.78 -16.01 -4.05
C VAL A 191 -2.78 -15.25 -3.18
N CYS A 192 -4.07 -15.27 -3.52
CA CYS A 192 -5.10 -14.55 -2.76
C CYS A 192 -5.24 -15.09 -1.34
N VAL A 193 -5.28 -16.42 -1.17
CA VAL A 193 -5.38 -17.06 0.16
C VAL A 193 -4.14 -16.76 0.99
N SER A 194 -2.93 -16.88 0.39
CA SER A 194 -1.68 -16.64 1.09
C SER A 194 -1.45 -15.15 1.42
N PHE A 195 -2.08 -14.22 0.72
CA PHE A 195 -2.11 -12.82 1.11
C PHE A 195 -2.90 -12.61 2.41
N ILE A 196 -3.96 -13.39 2.64
CA ILE A 196 -4.81 -13.28 3.82
C ILE A 196 -4.19 -14.02 5.00
N GLY A 197 -3.80 -15.28 4.80
CA GLY A 197 -3.21 -16.09 5.85
C GLY A 197 -2.81 -17.48 5.36
N THR A 198 -1.51 -17.69 5.26
CA THR A 198 -0.88 -19.01 5.09
C THR A 198 0.34 -19.03 5.98
N PHE A 199 0.47 -20.06 6.80
CA PHE A 199 1.43 -20.13 7.88
C PHE A 199 2.44 -21.25 7.64
N GLY A 200 3.53 -21.28 8.41
CA GLY A 200 4.63 -22.20 8.21
C GLY A 200 5.32 -21.94 6.86
N GLN A 201 5.78 -22.98 6.21
CA GLN A 201 6.39 -22.91 4.87
C GLN A 201 5.34 -23.05 3.75
N MET A 202 4.20 -22.36 3.88
CA MET A 202 2.99 -22.48 3.04
C MET A 202 2.25 -23.82 3.20
N GLU A 203 2.32 -24.43 4.36
CA GLU A 203 1.71 -25.73 4.65
C GLU A 203 0.35 -25.58 5.34
N ILE A 204 0.18 -24.56 6.17
CA ILE A 204 -1.01 -24.35 6.99
C ILE A 204 -1.82 -23.22 6.39
N TYR A 205 -2.89 -23.56 5.70
CA TYR A 205 -3.82 -22.60 5.11
C TYR A 205 -4.98 -22.27 6.06
N MET A 206 -5.39 -21.01 6.06
CA MET A 206 -6.64 -20.64 6.71
C MET A 206 -7.82 -21.42 6.09
N PRO A 207 -8.88 -21.72 6.88
CA PRO A 207 -10.07 -22.36 6.34
C PRO A 207 -10.58 -21.59 5.12
N TYR A 208 -10.85 -22.32 4.04
CA TYR A 208 -11.19 -21.71 2.74
C TYR A 208 -12.41 -20.78 2.82
N THR A 209 -13.39 -21.14 3.65
CA THR A 209 -14.57 -20.30 3.87
C THR A 209 -14.19 -18.94 4.45
N VAL A 210 -13.26 -18.89 5.44
CA VAL A 210 -12.79 -17.65 6.03
C VAL A 210 -12.02 -16.81 5.01
N SER A 211 -11.13 -17.43 4.26
CA SER A 211 -10.38 -16.76 3.19
C SER A 211 -11.30 -16.19 2.10
N LYS A 212 -12.35 -16.92 1.71
CA LYS A 212 -13.38 -16.43 0.78
C LYS A 212 -14.14 -15.22 1.32
N LEU A 213 -14.49 -15.22 2.60
CA LEU A 213 -15.16 -14.07 3.24
C LEU A 213 -14.26 -12.83 3.21
N TYR A 214 -12.97 -12.97 3.48
CA TYR A 214 -12.01 -11.88 3.34
C TYR A 214 -11.90 -11.38 1.90
N MET A 215 -11.75 -12.29 0.93
CA MET A 215 -11.67 -11.94 -0.49
C MET A 215 -12.93 -11.19 -0.95
N LEU A 216 -14.11 -11.69 -0.60
CA LEU A 216 -15.38 -11.03 -0.90
C LEU A 216 -15.47 -9.65 -0.26
N PHE A 217 -15.10 -9.54 1.01
CA PHE A 217 -15.09 -8.28 1.74
C PHE A 217 -14.18 -7.25 1.07
N PHE A 218 -12.96 -7.65 0.67
CA PHE A 218 -12.03 -6.78 -0.04
C PHE A 218 -12.55 -6.40 -1.42
N ALA A 219 -13.04 -7.37 -2.20
CA ALA A 219 -13.56 -7.12 -3.54
C ALA A 219 -14.73 -6.12 -3.53
N VAL A 220 -15.70 -6.31 -2.63
CA VAL A 220 -16.84 -5.38 -2.47
C VAL A 220 -16.35 -3.97 -2.09
N GLY A 221 -15.42 -3.87 -1.13
CA GLY A 221 -14.84 -2.59 -0.74
C GLY A 221 -14.13 -1.89 -1.90
N ILE A 222 -13.25 -2.59 -2.62
CA ILE A 222 -12.49 -2.04 -3.75
C ILE A 222 -13.43 -1.61 -4.90
N ILE A 223 -14.38 -2.46 -5.29
CA ILE A 223 -15.34 -2.11 -6.35
C ILE A 223 -16.13 -0.88 -5.96
N SER A 224 -16.54 -0.77 -4.70
CA SER A 224 -17.32 0.38 -4.22
C SER A 224 -16.57 1.71 -4.27
N VAL A 225 -15.24 1.72 -4.22
CA VAL A 225 -14.43 2.94 -4.30
C VAL A 225 -14.64 3.67 -5.64
N PHE A 226 -14.82 2.94 -6.73
CA PHE A 226 -15.06 3.54 -8.05
C PHE A 226 -16.39 4.32 -8.13
N PHE A 227 -17.31 4.08 -7.19
CA PHE A 227 -18.55 4.84 -7.05
C PHE A 227 -18.48 5.98 -6.04
N VAL A 228 -17.31 6.22 -5.44
CA VAL A 228 -17.05 7.39 -4.58
C VAL A 228 -16.68 8.56 -5.48
N LYS A 229 -17.57 9.55 -5.59
CA LYS A 229 -17.29 10.75 -6.34
C LYS A 229 -16.05 11.45 -5.78
N GLU A 230 -15.28 12.06 -6.68
CA GLU A 230 -14.12 12.90 -6.36
C GLU A 230 -12.89 12.15 -5.75
N THR A 231 -12.95 10.82 -5.54
CA THR A 231 -11.81 10.08 -4.97
C THR A 231 -10.56 10.22 -5.84
N PHE A 232 -10.71 10.20 -7.16
CA PHE A 232 -9.60 10.28 -8.11
C PHE A 232 -9.49 11.64 -8.81
N ASP A 233 -10.20 12.66 -8.31
CA ASP A 233 -10.12 14.00 -8.88
C ASP A 233 -8.80 14.67 -8.50
N LEU A 234 -7.88 14.78 -9.46
CA LEU A 234 -6.60 15.45 -9.30
C LEU A 234 -6.74 16.98 -9.23
N ARG A 235 -7.88 17.54 -9.65
CA ARG A 235 -8.15 18.98 -9.64
C ARG A 235 -9.48 19.29 -8.97
N LYS A 236 -9.42 20.09 -7.92
CA LYS A 236 -10.59 20.59 -7.21
C LYS A 236 -11.18 21.79 -7.97
N LYS A 237 -12.48 21.73 -8.27
CA LYS A 237 -13.21 22.84 -8.89
C LYS A 237 -13.58 23.84 -7.81
N MET A 238 -13.09 25.07 -7.91
CA MET A 238 -13.56 26.19 -7.09
C MET A 238 -14.81 26.82 -7.72
N TYR A 239 -15.86 26.91 -6.95
CA TYR A 239 -17.13 27.49 -7.36
C TYR A 239 -17.32 28.81 -6.64
N VAL A 240 -17.64 29.87 -7.40
CA VAL A 240 -18.12 31.12 -6.81
C VAL A 240 -19.62 31.24 -7.09
N ALA A 241 -20.36 31.53 -6.05
CA ALA A 241 -21.77 31.84 -6.15
C ALA A 241 -21.94 33.24 -6.74
N GLN A 242 -22.45 33.34 -7.96
CA GLN A 242 -22.83 34.61 -8.56
C GLN A 242 -24.34 34.82 -8.39
N ARG A 243 -24.73 35.93 -7.78
CA ARG A 243 -26.13 36.36 -7.78
C ARG A 243 -26.47 36.93 -9.18
N LYS A 244 -27.40 36.30 -9.86
CA LYS A 244 -27.91 36.80 -11.13
C LYS A 244 -29.36 37.25 -10.92
N ALA A 245 -29.66 38.50 -11.26
CA ALA A 245 -31.03 39.00 -11.25
C ALA A 245 -31.85 38.29 -12.36
N VAL A 246 -33.03 37.81 -12.03
CA VAL A 246 -33.95 37.13 -12.95
C VAL A 246 -35.34 37.79 -12.78
N GLY A 247 -35.56 38.93 -13.46
CA GLY A 247 -36.83 39.67 -13.39
C GLY A 247 -37.02 40.43 -12.07
N ASN A 248 -38.16 41.15 -11.95
CA ASN A 248 -38.47 41.98 -10.78
C ASN A 248 -38.27 41.21 -9.47
N ASP A 249 -37.26 41.63 -8.71
CA ASP A 249 -36.92 41.19 -7.32
C ASP A 249 -36.59 39.70 -7.09
N ARG A 250 -36.36 38.90 -8.12
CA ARG A 250 -35.93 37.50 -7.96
C ARG A 250 -34.44 37.30 -8.32
N TRP A 251 -33.68 36.79 -7.36
CA TRP A 251 -32.26 36.44 -7.52
C TRP A 251 -32.08 34.92 -7.63
N LYS A 252 -31.38 34.45 -8.66
CA LYS A 252 -30.90 33.07 -8.72
C LYS A 252 -29.42 33.02 -8.47
N ILE A 253 -29.00 32.11 -7.59
CA ILE A 253 -27.57 31.82 -7.34
C ILE A 253 -27.11 30.89 -8.45
N LYS A 254 -26.24 31.37 -9.35
CA LYS A 254 -25.51 30.53 -10.31
C LYS A 254 -24.11 30.30 -9.78
N THR A 255 -23.69 29.02 -9.69
CA THR A 255 -22.32 28.66 -9.41
C THR A 255 -21.51 28.65 -10.69
N LYS A 256 -20.43 29.43 -10.77
CA LYS A 256 -19.45 29.42 -11.86
C LYS A 256 -18.15 28.85 -11.39
N VAL A 257 -17.57 27.90 -12.15
CA VAL A 257 -16.21 27.40 -11.90
C VAL A 257 -15.22 28.50 -12.27
N ILE A 258 -14.44 28.97 -11.29
CA ILE A 258 -13.48 30.08 -11.49
C ILE A 258 -12.07 29.53 -11.72
N SER A 259 -11.67 28.51 -10.97
CA SER A 259 -10.34 27.92 -11.09
C SER A 259 -10.38 26.42 -10.84
N ARG A 260 -9.34 25.75 -11.30
CA ARG A 260 -9.08 24.32 -10.99
C ARG A 260 -7.73 24.24 -10.31
N GLU A 261 -7.74 24.11 -9.00
CA GLU A 261 -6.53 23.92 -8.20
C GLU A 261 -6.18 22.42 -8.09
N TRP A 262 -4.90 22.14 -7.93
CA TRP A 262 -4.46 20.78 -7.69
C TRP A 262 -4.93 20.29 -6.32
N ASN A 263 -5.43 19.07 -6.29
CA ASN A 263 -6.01 18.46 -5.11
C ASN A 263 -4.99 17.54 -4.43
N LYS A 264 -4.49 17.95 -3.26
CA LYS A 264 -3.54 17.15 -2.49
C LYS A 264 -4.08 15.76 -2.10
N GLU A 265 -5.40 15.65 -1.84
CA GLU A 265 -6.04 14.36 -1.57
C GLU A 265 -6.08 13.49 -2.83
N GLY A 266 -6.34 14.07 -4.00
CA GLY A 266 -6.30 13.36 -5.29
C GLY A 266 -4.90 12.84 -5.63
N ILE A 267 -3.85 13.65 -5.39
CA ILE A 267 -2.45 13.21 -5.55
C ILE A 267 -2.12 12.08 -4.56
N PHE A 268 -2.58 12.19 -3.32
CA PHE A 268 -2.45 11.13 -2.32
C PHE A 268 -3.08 9.82 -2.81
N HIS A 269 -4.33 9.85 -3.29
CA HIS A 269 -5.01 8.66 -3.82
C HIS A 269 -4.27 8.08 -5.04
N LEU A 270 -3.76 8.93 -5.93
CA LEU A 270 -2.96 8.49 -7.07
C LEU A 270 -1.72 7.72 -6.61
N MET A 271 -0.99 8.26 -5.63
CA MET A 271 0.19 7.57 -5.08
C MET A 271 -0.20 6.26 -4.38
N MET A 272 -1.34 6.21 -3.68
CA MET A 272 -1.86 4.97 -3.09
C MET A 272 -2.16 3.90 -4.14
N VAL A 273 -2.66 4.28 -5.33
CA VAL A 273 -2.83 3.35 -6.46
C VAL A 273 -1.48 2.83 -6.95
N PHE A 274 -0.49 3.70 -7.13
CA PHE A 274 0.85 3.25 -7.52
C PHE A 274 1.50 2.33 -6.48
N LEU A 275 1.26 2.56 -5.19
CA LEU A 275 1.73 1.68 -4.11
C LEU A 275 1.05 0.30 -4.11
N ILE A 276 -0.07 0.12 -4.79
CA ILE A 276 -0.65 -1.20 -5.07
C ILE A 276 -0.04 -1.78 -6.34
N MET A 277 0.06 -0.97 -7.41
CA MET A 277 0.50 -1.44 -8.71
C MET A 277 1.97 -1.88 -8.74
N ILE A 278 2.85 -1.14 -8.07
CA ILE A 278 4.29 -1.43 -8.08
C ILE A 278 4.62 -2.81 -7.49
N PRO A 279 4.17 -3.18 -6.27
CA PRO A 279 4.41 -4.53 -5.73
C PRO A 279 3.78 -5.63 -6.59
N VAL A 280 2.60 -5.39 -7.17
CA VAL A 280 1.96 -6.35 -8.09
C VAL A 280 2.84 -6.56 -9.32
N PHE A 281 3.32 -5.48 -9.95
CA PHE A 281 4.19 -5.59 -11.12
C PHE A 281 5.52 -6.30 -10.79
N LEU A 282 6.16 -5.93 -9.67
CA LEU A 282 7.41 -6.56 -9.24
C LEU A 282 7.21 -8.05 -8.93
N PHE A 283 6.09 -8.40 -8.29
CA PHE A 283 5.74 -9.78 -8.01
C PHE A 283 5.52 -10.59 -9.29
N LEU A 284 4.73 -10.07 -10.24
CA LEU A 284 4.51 -10.71 -11.54
C LEU A 284 5.82 -10.88 -12.32
N TYR A 285 6.69 -9.86 -12.32
CA TYR A 285 8.00 -9.95 -12.94
C TYR A 285 8.86 -11.04 -12.29
N TYR A 286 8.88 -11.11 -10.94
CA TYR A 286 9.61 -12.12 -10.20
C TYR A 286 9.10 -13.54 -10.52
N VAL A 287 7.79 -13.74 -10.49
CA VAL A 287 7.15 -15.01 -10.83
C VAL A 287 7.51 -15.49 -12.25
N TYR A 288 7.52 -14.56 -13.20
CA TYR A 288 7.77 -14.91 -14.60
C TYR A 288 9.23 -15.24 -14.89
N TYR A 289 10.17 -14.48 -14.32
CA TYR A 289 11.59 -14.56 -14.65
C TYR A 289 12.48 -15.22 -13.61
N SER A 290 12.03 -15.37 -12.38
CA SER A 290 12.90 -15.83 -11.28
C SER A 290 12.38 -17.08 -10.60
N ASP A 291 11.18 -17.04 -10.03
CA ASP A 291 10.65 -18.13 -9.23
C ASP A 291 9.11 -18.09 -9.18
N ASN A 292 8.47 -19.14 -9.67
CA ASN A 292 7.01 -19.24 -9.73
C ASN A 292 6.42 -19.64 -8.37
N GLN A 293 6.54 -18.78 -7.37
CA GLN A 293 5.97 -18.98 -6.05
C GLN A 293 4.66 -18.19 -5.87
N PRO A 294 3.49 -18.83 -5.63
CA PRO A 294 2.22 -18.16 -5.43
C PRO A 294 2.08 -17.61 -4.00
N GLN A 295 3.02 -16.80 -3.56
CA GLN A 295 3.08 -16.27 -2.19
C GLN A 295 2.57 -14.84 -2.13
N GLY A 296 1.39 -14.65 -1.53
CA GLY A 296 0.78 -13.34 -1.32
C GLY A 296 1.58 -12.40 -0.41
N ARG A 297 2.54 -12.92 0.37
CA ARG A 297 3.46 -12.09 1.19
C ARG A 297 4.25 -11.09 0.36
N TYR A 298 4.56 -11.40 -0.90
CA TYR A 298 5.26 -10.47 -1.80
C TYR A 298 4.42 -9.23 -2.13
N LEU A 299 3.11 -9.28 -1.91
CA LEU A 299 2.18 -8.17 -2.09
C LEU A 299 1.96 -7.36 -0.80
N MET A 300 2.54 -7.75 0.34
CA MET A 300 2.34 -7.07 1.62
C MET A 300 2.75 -5.60 1.65
N PRO A 301 3.72 -5.10 0.85
CA PRO A 301 3.93 -3.67 0.73
C PRO A 301 2.69 -2.88 0.28
N ALA A 302 1.73 -3.52 -0.40
CA ALA A 302 0.45 -2.93 -0.80
C ALA A 302 -0.64 -3.01 0.29
N LEU A 303 -0.39 -3.60 1.46
CA LEU A 303 -1.40 -3.83 2.50
C LEU A 303 -2.12 -2.53 2.90
N TYR A 304 -1.38 -1.51 3.30
CA TYR A 304 -2.00 -0.27 3.79
C TYR A 304 -2.80 0.48 2.72
N PRO A 305 -2.28 0.68 1.49
CA PRO A 305 -3.07 1.28 0.42
C PRO A 305 -4.32 0.48 0.08
N LEU A 306 -4.21 -0.85 0.02
CA LEU A 306 -5.34 -1.73 -0.25
C LEU A 306 -6.42 -1.61 0.84
N MET A 307 -6.02 -1.71 2.11
CA MET A 307 -6.95 -1.61 3.25
C MET A 307 -7.55 -0.20 3.39
N TYR A 308 -6.82 0.83 2.98
CA TYR A 308 -7.36 2.19 2.88
C TYR A 308 -8.54 2.25 1.90
N PHE A 309 -8.37 1.75 0.69
CA PHE A 309 -9.44 1.75 -0.31
C PHE A 309 -10.60 0.82 0.07
N VAL A 310 -10.33 -0.35 0.65
CA VAL A 310 -11.38 -1.23 1.19
C VAL A 310 -12.21 -0.50 2.23
N THR A 311 -11.58 0.19 3.17
CA THR A 311 -12.28 0.96 4.22
C THR A 311 -13.10 2.10 3.62
N LEU A 312 -12.54 2.83 2.65
CA LEU A 312 -13.22 3.92 1.96
C LEU A 312 -14.47 3.43 1.22
N GLY A 313 -14.35 2.30 0.52
CA GLY A 313 -15.46 1.69 -0.20
C GLY A 313 -16.57 1.20 0.73
N TRP A 314 -16.23 0.52 1.81
CA TRP A 314 -17.23 0.11 2.82
C TRP A 314 -17.91 1.30 3.48
N ASN A 315 -17.17 2.38 3.75
CA ASN A 315 -17.78 3.61 4.25
C ASN A 315 -18.78 4.19 3.25
N ASN A 316 -18.47 4.17 1.95
CA ASN A 316 -19.39 4.61 0.90
C ASN A 316 -20.68 3.77 0.88
N ILE A 317 -20.56 2.42 0.93
CA ILE A 317 -21.71 1.51 0.97
C ILE A 317 -22.57 1.81 2.20
N LEU A 318 -21.99 1.73 3.38
CA LEU A 318 -22.73 1.81 4.64
C LEU A 318 -23.38 3.18 4.86
N THR A 319 -22.74 4.27 4.40
CA THR A 319 -23.37 5.61 4.47
C THR A 319 -24.55 5.77 3.51
N LYS A 320 -24.51 5.11 2.36
CA LYS A 320 -25.61 5.17 1.37
C LYS A 320 -26.77 4.24 1.73
N THR A 321 -26.49 3.06 2.24
CA THR A 321 -27.50 2.00 2.49
C THR A 321 -28.07 2.07 3.88
N VAL A 322 -27.27 2.35 4.91
CA VAL A 322 -27.67 2.35 6.32
C VAL A 322 -27.83 3.80 6.83
N LYS A 323 -29.03 4.34 6.78
CA LYS A 323 -29.32 5.72 7.20
C LYS A 323 -29.24 5.91 8.71
N ASN A 324 -29.60 4.90 9.50
CA ASN A 324 -29.53 4.97 10.95
C ASN A 324 -28.08 4.90 11.43
N GLU A 325 -27.61 5.98 12.04
CA GLU A 325 -26.20 6.09 12.51
C GLU A 325 -25.85 5.09 13.61
N LYS A 326 -26.79 4.77 14.52
CA LYS A 326 -26.55 3.78 15.58
C LYS A 326 -26.33 2.39 14.99
N VAL A 327 -27.16 2.00 14.01
CA VAL A 327 -27.05 0.71 13.32
C VAL A 327 -25.74 0.66 12.51
N ARG A 328 -25.41 1.74 11.80
CA ARG A 328 -24.16 1.84 11.04
C ARG A 328 -22.92 1.73 11.94
N SER A 329 -22.93 2.43 13.09
CA SER A 329 -21.87 2.33 14.10
C SER A 329 -21.73 0.91 14.66
N LEU A 330 -22.86 0.23 14.92
CA LEU A 330 -22.87 -1.15 15.39
C LEU A 330 -22.23 -2.09 14.33
N ILE A 331 -22.59 -1.95 13.05
CA ILE A 331 -22.00 -2.75 11.96
C ILE A 331 -20.48 -2.58 11.92
N TYR A 332 -19.98 -1.34 11.98
CA TYR A 332 -18.53 -1.12 12.00
C TYR A 332 -17.84 -1.78 13.20
N ARG A 333 -18.45 -1.69 14.39
CA ARG A 333 -17.90 -2.32 15.62
C ARG A 333 -17.86 -3.84 15.48
N VAL A 334 -18.93 -4.46 14.99
CA VAL A 334 -18.99 -5.91 14.76
C VAL A 334 -17.92 -6.33 13.76
N LEU A 335 -17.81 -5.65 12.60
CA LEU A 335 -16.77 -5.93 11.61
C LEU A 335 -15.36 -5.78 12.20
N THR A 336 -15.12 -4.72 12.96
CA THR A 336 -13.83 -4.48 13.62
C THR A 336 -13.48 -5.60 14.59
N VAL A 337 -14.44 -6.02 15.45
CA VAL A 337 -14.23 -7.11 16.40
C VAL A 337 -13.96 -8.43 15.70
N LEU A 338 -14.72 -8.77 14.66
CA LEU A 338 -14.51 -9.99 13.88
C LEU A 338 -13.10 -10.01 13.25
N LEU A 339 -12.65 -8.89 12.68
CA LEU A 339 -11.32 -8.77 12.07
C LEU A 339 -10.20 -8.87 13.11
N VAL A 340 -10.39 -8.30 14.30
CA VAL A 340 -9.40 -8.39 15.39
C VAL A 340 -9.34 -9.81 15.98
N ILE A 341 -10.45 -10.49 16.10
CA ILE A 341 -10.50 -11.84 16.69
C ILE A 341 -9.99 -12.90 15.70
N SER A 342 -10.21 -12.72 14.39
CA SER A 342 -9.92 -13.75 13.39
C SER A 342 -8.49 -14.30 13.40
N PRO A 343 -7.40 -13.52 13.54
CA PRO A 343 -6.05 -14.08 13.62
C PRO A 343 -5.82 -14.91 14.89
N PHE A 344 -6.44 -14.55 16.00
CA PHE A 344 -6.32 -15.32 17.26
C PHE A 344 -7.07 -16.65 17.16
N VAL A 345 -8.24 -16.66 16.51
CA VAL A 345 -8.98 -17.90 16.21
C VAL A 345 -8.15 -18.78 15.29
N CYS A 346 -7.58 -18.21 14.22
CA CYS A 346 -6.71 -18.95 13.32
C CYS A 346 -5.49 -19.53 14.05
N TRP A 347 -4.86 -18.74 14.92
CA TRP A 347 -3.73 -19.20 15.71
C TRP A 347 -4.12 -20.35 16.67
N ALA A 348 -5.22 -20.20 17.40
CA ALA A 348 -5.66 -21.20 18.37
C ALA A 348 -6.10 -22.53 17.75
N PHE A 349 -6.72 -22.50 16.56
CA PHE A 349 -7.28 -23.71 15.95
C PHE A 349 -6.41 -24.32 14.85
N LEU A 350 -5.44 -23.60 14.30
CA LEU A 350 -4.61 -24.06 13.18
C LEU A 350 -3.14 -24.25 13.53
N ILE A 351 -2.63 -23.51 14.51
CA ILE A 351 -1.20 -23.49 14.84
C ILE A 351 -0.93 -24.15 16.20
N LEU A 352 -1.83 -24.01 17.16
CA LEU A 352 -1.78 -24.77 18.41
C LEU A 352 -2.55 -26.09 18.22
N PRO A 353 -1.86 -27.22 18.15
CA PRO A 353 -2.51 -28.51 18.09
C PRO A 353 -3.18 -28.89 19.41
#